data_a23417267a0e40efb678bc28384e9ff6
#
_entry.id   a23417267a0e40efb678bc28384e9ff6
#
_cell.length_a   1.000
_cell.length_b   1.000
_cell.length_c   1.000
_cell.angle_alpha   90.00
_cell.angle_beta   90.00
_cell.angle_gamma   90.00
#
_symmetry.space_group_name_H-M   'P 1'
#
loop_
_entity.id
_entity.type
_entity.pdbx_description
1 polymer ?
#
loop_
_entity_poly.entity_id
_entity_poly.type
_entity_poly.pdbx_seq_one_letter_code
_entity_poly.pdbx_strand_id
1 'polypeptide(L)'
;MNRIRIRFIRFIRFIRCIGASVAALACVGLFPLSAAATDVDADAATPAAAQSGPQSGAQSGASTPTAPATPEAPPASPEATPDRTASATPEATPASSDDAPPTPDPAQPEPGNPAEPAPDNPAEPEPPAPVTSQWVHHAEGWRYESSDGTWLKDGVFDVGGVRYAFNADGFVPRGWYRAPDGVWYASTENGVRTGWYRDGAAWYLLTDSGAMTTGWQVSNGAWYYLDPDRGGMMATGWTTIAGTWYHFDASGAMSEAAWVWAGAWYYLGDSGAMTTGWFQAGGSWYYADSSGAMATGWLRDGSWYYLRSSGAMATGWLQEGANWYYLDPNSGGAMATSWAMVDGSWNYFDRWSGFWVSGRASFEADWNYAKTLYSPTNYLIVVDTNAPHCMTFYWAAGSWQPLTDMPCSVGKPSTPTVTGTFSIKNRGHSFGHGYTAYWWTQFHGDYLFHSVLYHEGTMSVLDGTLGGHVSHGCVRLRYSDAKWLHDTIPSGTYVTIY
;
A
#
# COMPACT_ATOMS: atom_id res chain seq x y z
N MET A 1 -25.69 14.54 13.00
CA MET A 1 -24.71 14.37 11.92
C MET A 1 -23.45 15.25 11.97
N ASN A 2 -23.28 16.17 12.93
CA ASN A 2 -22.14 17.12 12.95
C ASN A 2 -21.00 16.83 13.95
N ARG A 3 -21.01 15.68 14.62
CA ARG A 3 -19.93 15.32 15.59
C ARG A 3 -18.90 14.30 15.05
N ILE A 4 -19.15 13.69 13.92
CA ILE A 4 -18.24 12.69 13.31
C ILE A 4 -17.22 13.35 12.35
N ARG A 5 -17.54 14.48 11.72
CA ARG A 5 -16.62 15.19 10.79
C ARG A 5 -15.41 15.85 11.45
N ILE A 6 -15.47 16.18 12.76
CA ILE A 6 -14.38 16.92 13.44
C ILE A 6 -13.23 15.98 13.89
N ARG A 7 -13.49 14.69 14.10
CA ARG A 7 -12.44 13.73 14.47
C ARG A 7 -11.60 13.25 13.29
N PHE A 8 -12.17 13.23 12.07
CA PHE A 8 -11.46 12.81 10.86
C PHE A 8 -10.41 13.84 10.39
N ILE A 9 -10.68 15.13 10.57
CA ILE A 9 -9.76 16.21 10.16
C ILE A 9 -8.52 16.29 11.10
N ARG A 10 -8.63 15.86 12.35
CA ARG A 10 -7.48 15.84 13.28
C ARG A 10 -6.52 14.67 13.02
N PHE A 11 -7.00 13.56 12.48
CA PHE A 11 -6.16 12.40 12.16
C PHE A 11 -5.28 12.66 10.92
N ILE A 12 -5.82 13.31 9.90
CA ILE A 12 -5.06 13.67 8.68
C ILE A 12 -3.96 14.72 8.96
N ARG A 13 -4.16 15.60 9.95
CA ARG A 13 -3.12 16.57 10.34
C ARG A 13 -1.97 15.96 11.13
N PHE A 14 -2.16 14.85 11.80
CA PHE A 14 -1.10 14.17 12.54
C PHE A 14 -0.12 13.43 11.62
N ILE A 15 -0.60 12.86 10.51
CA ILE A 15 0.25 12.19 9.51
C ILE A 15 1.09 13.19 8.69
N ARG A 16 0.62 14.44 8.50
CA ARG A 16 1.39 15.47 7.79
C ARG A 16 2.53 16.11 8.61
N CYS A 17 2.51 15.99 9.94
CA CYS A 17 3.58 16.54 10.78
C CYS A 17 4.79 15.60 10.94
N ILE A 18 4.68 14.32 10.60
CA ILE A 18 5.79 13.35 10.68
C ILE A 18 6.64 13.35 9.41
N GLY A 19 6.09 13.80 8.27
CA GLY A 19 6.78 13.87 6.98
C GLY A 19 7.68 15.10 6.74
N ALA A 20 7.69 16.07 7.64
CA ALA A 20 8.36 17.36 7.41
C ALA A 20 9.65 17.60 8.22
N SER A 21 10.16 16.61 8.96
CA SER A 21 11.31 16.78 9.86
C SER A 21 12.60 16.06 9.45
N VAL A 22 12.73 15.59 8.20
CA VAL A 22 13.97 14.92 7.73
C VAL A 22 14.73 15.72 6.65
N ALA A 23 14.35 16.94 6.35
CA ALA A 23 15.01 17.74 5.33
C ALA A 23 15.58 19.06 5.85
N ALA A 24 16.36 19.04 6.93
CA ALA A 24 17.23 20.17 7.29
C ALA A 24 18.27 19.75 8.34
N LEU A 25 19.34 19.05 7.94
CA LEU A 25 20.67 19.13 8.56
C LEU A 25 21.71 18.45 7.65
N ALA A 26 22.16 19.15 6.65
CA ALA A 26 23.39 18.85 5.96
C ALA A 26 24.08 20.17 5.65
N CYS A 27 24.98 20.59 6.55
CA CYS A 27 26.15 21.37 6.20
C CYS A 27 27.08 21.49 7.44
N VAL A 28 28.34 21.23 7.18
CA VAL A 28 29.57 21.57 7.96
C VAL A 28 30.12 20.45 8.84
N GLY A 29 31.31 19.96 8.40
CA GLY A 29 32.33 19.35 9.24
C GLY A 29 33.09 18.20 8.59
N LEU A 30 34.07 18.52 7.72
CA LEU A 30 35.14 17.60 7.35
C LEU A 30 36.07 17.41 8.57
N PHE A 31 36.49 16.16 8.88
CA PHE A 31 37.87 15.69 9.06
C PHE A 31 37.88 14.17 9.41
N PRO A 32 39.01 13.44 9.25
CA PRO A 32 39.02 12.14 8.60
C PRO A 32 39.37 10.92 9.49
N LEU A 33 39.17 9.76 8.89
CA LEU A 33 39.73 8.41 9.11
C LEU A 33 40.27 8.01 10.50
N SER A 34 39.71 6.94 11.03
CA SER A 34 40.49 5.75 11.39
C SER A 34 39.63 4.50 11.35
N ALA A 35 40.17 3.48 10.72
CA ALA A 35 39.57 2.15 10.57
C ALA A 35 39.70 1.34 11.85
N ALA A 36 38.66 0.64 12.23
CA ALA A 36 38.76 -0.66 12.90
C ALA A 36 37.47 -1.44 12.62
N ALA A 37 37.69 -2.64 12.09
CA ALA A 37 36.71 -3.63 11.73
C ALA A 37 36.17 -4.39 12.96
N THR A 38 35.21 -5.29 12.65
CA THR A 38 34.59 -6.39 13.42
C THR A 38 33.39 -5.97 14.25
N ASP A 39 32.31 -6.68 14.31
CA ASP A 39 31.84 -7.98 13.83
C ASP A 39 30.29 -7.98 13.85
N VAL A 40 29.74 -8.55 12.86
CA VAL A 40 28.67 -9.54 12.74
C VAL A 40 28.04 -9.99 14.06
N ASP A 41 26.73 -9.83 14.20
CA ASP A 41 25.92 -10.83 14.89
C ASP A 41 24.55 -10.98 14.23
N ALA A 42 24.48 -12.07 13.43
CA ALA A 42 23.26 -12.75 13.08
C ALA A 42 23.01 -13.79 14.16
N ASP A 43 21.86 -13.79 14.79
CA ASP A 43 21.38 -14.96 15.50
C ASP A 43 19.89 -15.17 15.32
N ALA A 44 19.58 -16.01 14.33
CA ALA A 44 18.30 -16.66 14.14
C ALA A 44 18.42 -18.07 14.73
N ALA A 45 17.99 -18.28 15.95
CA ALA A 45 17.90 -19.61 16.54
C ALA A 45 16.57 -20.27 16.17
N THR A 46 16.63 -21.23 15.26
CA THR A 46 15.60 -22.25 15.03
C THR A 46 15.82 -23.40 16.00
N PRO A 47 14.82 -23.89 16.76
CA PRO A 47 15.00 -25.09 17.56
C PRO A 47 14.90 -26.36 16.71
N ALA A 48 15.90 -27.19 16.82
CA ALA A 48 16.02 -28.48 16.19
C ALA A 48 15.03 -29.52 16.74
N ALA A 49 14.49 -30.33 15.84
CA ALA A 49 13.67 -31.49 16.14
C ALA A 49 14.54 -32.65 16.66
N ALA A 50 14.13 -33.26 17.78
CA ALA A 50 14.69 -34.50 18.27
C ALA A 50 14.02 -35.70 17.56
N GLN A 51 14.84 -36.54 16.99
CA GLN A 51 14.46 -37.87 16.47
C GLN A 51 14.49 -38.93 17.56
N SER A 52 13.48 -39.78 17.61
CA SER A 52 13.59 -41.16 18.07
C SER A 52 12.48 -42.01 17.44
N GLY A 53 12.84 -42.95 16.59
CA GLY A 53 11.98 -44.04 16.13
C GLY A 53 11.97 -45.20 17.11
N PRO A 54 11.15 -46.26 16.90
CA PRO A 54 11.37 -47.23 15.82
C PRO A 54 10.12 -47.82 15.14
N GLN A 55 10.38 -48.36 13.96
CA GLN A 55 9.71 -49.31 13.06
C GLN A 55 8.50 -50.15 13.55
N SER A 56 7.43 -50.29 12.75
CA SER A 56 7.20 -51.40 11.79
C SER A 56 5.73 -51.39 11.30
N GLY A 57 5.50 -51.75 10.04
CA GLY A 57 4.21 -52.24 9.57
C GLY A 57 3.74 -51.63 8.23
N ALA A 58 4.02 -52.34 7.14
CA ALA A 58 3.56 -52.07 5.80
C ALA A 58 2.04 -52.17 5.65
N GLN A 59 1.46 -51.28 4.81
CA GLN A 59 0.57 -51.71 3.71
C GLN A 59 0.28 -50.56 2.75
N SER A 60 0.31 -50.91 1.50
CA SER A 60 0.11 -50.17 0.27
C SER A 60 -1.27 -49.45 0.14
N GLY A 61 -1.21 -48.24 -0.36
CA GLY A 61 -2.39 -47.54 -0.87
C GLY A 61 -1.91 -46.31 -1.63
N ALA A 62 -1.80 -46.44 -2.97
CA ALA A 62 -1.47 -45.32 -3.85
C ALA A 62 -2.61 -44.30 -3.86
N SER A 63 -2.37 -43.15 -3.34
CA SER A 63 -3.21 -41.95 -3.53
C SER A 63 -2.40 -40.93 -4.30
N THR A 64 -2.87 -40.60 -5.48
CA THR A 64 -2.40 -39.50 -6.33
C THR A 64 -2.31 -38.20 -5.53
N PRO A 65 -1.23 -37.40 -5.65
CA PRO A 65 -1.19 -36.10 -4.99
C PRO A 65 -2.19 -35.16 -5.66
N THR A 66 -3.19 -34.75 -4.91
CA THR A 66 -4.09 -33.65 -5.27
C THR A 66 -3.25 -32.36 -5.29
N ALA A 67 -3.32 -31.63 -6.40
CA ALA A 67 -2.69 -30.32 -6.53
C ALA A 67 -3.16 -29.39 -5.39
N PRO A 68 -2.28 -28.50 -4.89
CA PRO A 68 -2.68 -27.53 -3.88
C PRO A 68 -3.81 -26.65 -4.43
N ALA A 69 -4.86 -26.49 -3.64
CA ALA A 69 -5.98 -25.61 -3.97
C ALA A 69 -5.46 -24.20 -4.25
N THR A 70 -5.90 -23.65 -5.38
CA THR A 70 -5.70 -22.22 -5.71
C THR A 70 -6.27 -21.39 -4.56
N PRO A 71 -5.53 -20.42 -4.02
CA PRO A 71 -6.08 -19.55 -2.97
C PRO A 71 -7.33 -18.87 -3.48
N GLU A 72 -8.39 -18.91 -2.68
CA GLU A 72 -9.66 -18.27 -2.95
C GLU A 72 -9.43 -16.77 -3.11
N ALA A 73 -9.92 -16.19 -4.20
CA ALA A 73 -9.84 -14.74 -4.44
C ALA A 73 -10.53 -13.98 -3.29
N PRO A 74 -10.04 -12.82 -2.89
CA PRO A 74 -10.75 -11.98 -1.94
C PRO A 74 -12.16 -11.71 -2.46
N PRO A 75 -13.19 -11.61 -1.59
CA PRO A 75 -14.58 -11.46 -2.01
C PRO A 75 -14.71 -10.23 -2.92
N ALA A 76 -15.36 -10.41 -4.06
CA ALA A 76 -15.69 -9.33 -4.96
C ALA A 76 -16.51 -8.26 -4.22
N SER A 77 -16.18 -6.99 -4.43
CA SER A 77 -17.02 -5.88 -3.99
C SER A 77 -18.44 -6.07 -4.52
N PRO A 78 -19.48 -5.75 -3.73
CA PRO A 78 -20.85 -5.83 -4.21
C PRO A 78 -21.02 -4.94 -5.44
N GLU A 79 -21.51 -5.51 -6.53
CA GLU A 79 -21.92 -4.79 -7.73
C GLU A 79 -22.91 -3.69 -7.35
N ALA A 80 -22.55 -2.45 -7.60
CA ALA A 80 -23.48 -1.34 -7.56
C ALA A 80 -24.42 -1.47 -8.74
N THR A 81 -25.64 -1.89 -8.48
CA THR A 81 -26.75 -1.87 -9.42
C THR A 81 -27.01 -0.42 -9.82
N PRO A 82 -27.05 -0.09 -11.12
CA PRO A 82 -27.43 1.26 -11.52
C PRO A 82 -28.95 1.41 -11.36
N ASP A 83 -29.34 2.25 -10.43
CA ASP A 83 -30.73 2.67 -10.28
C ASP A 83 -31.10 3.58 -11.45
N ARG A 84 -31.92 3.02 -12.34
CA ARG A 84 -32.54 3.70 -13.47
C ARG A 84 -33.80 4.39 -12.98
N THR A 85 -33.71 5.61 -12.51
CA THR A 85 -34.89 6.49 -12.47
C THR A 85 -34.75 7.55 -13.53
N ALA A 86 -35.57 7.38 -14.55
CA ALA A 86 -35.87 8.36 -15.56
C ALA A 86 -36.44 9.63 -14.90
N SER A 87 -35.92 10.78 -15.21
CA SER A 87 -36.61 12.04 -14.99
C SER A 87 -36.56 12.92 -16.23
N ALA A 88 -37.75 13.36 -16.55
CA ALA A 88 -38.23 14.00 -17.75
C ALA A 88 -37.50 15.27 -18.14
N THR A 89 -37.36 15.42 -19.45
CA THR A 89 -37.08 16.64 -20.20
C THR A 89 -38.16 17.70 -19.93
N PRO A 90 -37.84 18.98 -19.78
CA PRO A 90 -38.78 20.03 -20.10
C PRO A 90 -38.52 20.56 -21.52
N GLU A 91 -39.54 20.43 -22.31
CA GLU A 91 -39.79 21.03 -23.61
C GLU A 91 -39.74 22.57 -23.53
N ALA A 92 -38.93 23.21 -24.36
CA ALA A 92 -38.95 24.67 -24.53
C ALA A 92 -39.56 24.99 -25.88
N THR A 93 -40.71 25.60 -25.83
CA THR A 93 -41.50 26.20 -26.92
C THR A 93 -40.73 27.32 -27.63
N PRO A 94 -40.83 27.48 -28.97
CA PRO A 94 -40.22 28.58 -29.68
C PRO A 94 -41.08 29.84 -29.59
N ALA A 95 -40.46 30.92 -29.19
CA ALA A 95 -41.07 32.25 -29.29
C ALA A 95 -40.83 32.83 -30.70
N SER A 96 -41.91 33.12 -31.38
CA SER A 96 -42.03 33.95 -32.57
C SER A 96 -41.72 35.41 -32.22
N SER A 97 -40.89 36.05 -33.04
CA SER A 97 -40.97 37.51 -33.23
C SER A 97 -40.59 37.86 -34.67
N ASP A 98 -41.62 38.24 -35.41
CA ASP A 98 -41.55 39.05 -36.62
C ASP A 98 -40.80 40.35 -36.36
N ASP A 99 -39.87 40.67 -37.27
CA ASP A 99 -39.66 42.07 -37.79
C ASP A 99 -38.66 41.98 -38.94
N ALA A 100 -39.21 42.07 -40.16
CA ALA A 100 -38.47 42.32 -41.38
C ALA A 100 -38.80 43.77 -41.85
N PRO A 101 -37.80 44.59 -42.16
CA PRO A 101 -38.05 45.91 -42.77
C PRO A 101 -38.36 45.78 -44.29
N PRO A 102 -39.13 46.69 -44.84
CA PRO A 102 -39.74 46.56 -46.19
C PRO A 102 -38.77 46.82 -47.30
N THR A 103 -38.92 46.01 -48.34
CA THR A 103 -38.32 46.18 -49.70
C THR A 103 -38.84 47.43 -50.38
N PRO A 104 -37.99 48.23 -51.08
CA PRO A 104 -38.50 49.30 -51.98
C PRO A 104 -38.89 48.74 -53.35
N ASP A 105 -39.96 49.27 -53.82
CA ASP A 105 -40.65 49.03 -55.07
C ASP A 105 -39.78 49.41 -56.33
N PRO A 106 -39.86 48.72 -57.48
CA PRO A 106 -39.05 49.00 -58.65
C PRO A 106 -39.58 50.22 -59.41
N ALA A 107 -38.67 51.15 -59.70
CA ALA A 107 -38.96 52.30 -60.60
C ALA A 107 -38.99 51.87 -62.05
N GLN A 108 -40.00 52.37 -62.76
CA GLN A 108 -40.27 52.25 -64.21
C GLN A 108 -39.17 52.89 -65.03
N PRO A 109 -38.86 52.40 -66.23
CA PRO A 109 -37.86 52.95 -67.09
C PRO A 109 -38.41 54.13 -67.93
N GLU A 110 -37.61 55.14 -68.00
CA GLU A 110 -37.84 56.22 -68.97
C GLU A 110 -37.13 55.92 -70.35
N PRO A 111 -37.64 56.44 -71.46
CA PRO A 111 -37.23 56.04 -72.82
C PRO A 111 -35.96 56.73 -73.29
N GLY A 112 -35.21 55.96 -74.08
CA GLY A 112 -33.91 56.18 -74.57
C GLY A 112 -33.61 57.36 -75.48
N ASN A 113 -32.33 57.68 -75.54
CA ASN A 113 -31.70 58.45 -76.56
C ASN A 113 -30.66 57.57 -77.29
N PRO A 114 -30.49 57.71 -78.62
CA PRO A 114 -29.74 56.79 -79.46
C PRO A 114 -28.22 56.88 -79.25
N ALA A 115 -27.59 55.71 -79.20
CA ALA A 115 -26.18 55.52 -78.95
C ALA A 115 -25.29 55.95 -80.19
N GLU A 116 -24.23 56.62 -79.82
CA GLU A 116 -23.05 56.86 -80.65
C GLU A 116 -22.14 55.60 -80.59
N PRO A 117 -21.50 55.13 -81.69
CA PRO A 117 -20.69 53.94 -81.69
C PRO A 117 -19.40 54.13 -80.87
N ALA A 118 -19.20 53.30 -79.88
CA ALA A 118 -17.98 53.23 -79.01
C ALA A 118 -16.78 52.72 -79.89
N PRO A 119 -15.56 53.21 -79.56
CA PRO A 119 -14.33 52.71 -80.23
C PRO A 119 -14.03 51.27 -79.76
N ASP A 120 -13.51 50.43 -80.65
CA ASP A 120 -13.01 49.08 -80.40
C ASP A 120 -12.03 49.05 -79.22
N ASN A 121 -12.50 48.51 -78.11
CA ASN A 121 -11.66 48.19 -76.96
C ASN A 121 -11.04 46.78 -77.19
N PRO A 122 -9.72 46.61 -77.07
CA PRO A 122 -9.12 45.29 -77.26
C PRO A 122 -9.74 44.35 -76.23
N ALA A 123 -10.09 43.14 -76.66
CA ALA A 123 -10.72 42.11 -75.87
C ALA A 123 -9.96 41.93 -74.55
N GLU A 124 -10.65 42.13 -73.41
CA GLU A 124 -10.17 41.79 -72.10
C GLU A 124 -9.80 40.29 -72.10
N PRO A 125 -8.60 39.94 -71.67
CA PRO A 125 -8.21 38.49 -71.65
C PRO A 125 -9.25 37.68 -70.88
N GLU A 126 -9.77 36.62 -71.47
CA GLU A 126 -10.67 35.70 -70.85
C GLU A 126 -10.08 35.27 -69.49
N PRO A 127 -10.87 35.27 -68.37
CA PRO A 127 -10.38 34.77 -67.10
C PRO A 127 -9.87 33.34 -67.28
N PRO A 128 -8.73 33.00 -66.70
CA PRO A 128 -8.17 31.65 -66.84
C PRO A 128 -9.22 30.59 -66.42
N ALA A 129 -9.29 29.54 -67.24
CA ALA A 129 -10.23 28.45 -67.00
C ALA A 129 -10.10 27.95 -65.57
N PRO A 130 -11.23 27.67 -64.83
CA PRO A 130 -11.16 27.22 -63.45
C PRO A 130 -10.31 25.97 -63.41
N VAL A 131 -9.35 25.98 -62.47
CA VAL A 131 -8.50 24.83 -62.20
C VAL A 131 -9.38 23.71 -61.58
N THR A 132 -9.47 22.57 -62.22
CA THR A 132 -10.17 21.38 -61.81
C THR A 132 -9.16 20.33 -61.35
N SER A 133 -9.47 19.58 -60.30
CA SER A 133 -8.59 18.50 -59.80
C SER A 133 -9.33 17.16 -59.84
N GLN A 134 -8.60 16.07 -60.14
CA GLN A 134 -9.15 14.73 -60.26
C GLN A 134 -8.19 13.64 -59.76
N TRP A 135 -8.74 12.47 -59.43
CA TRP A 135 -7.95 11.30 -59.13
C TRP A 135 -7.39 10.67 -60.42
N VAL A 136 -6.08 10.42 -60.46
CA VAL A 136 -5.38 9.75 -61.56
C VAL A 136 -4.64 8.54 -61.03
N HIS A 137 -4.83 7.39 -61.66
CA HIS A 137 -4.13 6.16 -61.33
C HIS A 137 -2.90 5.96 -62.19
N HIS A 138 -1.75 5.92 -61.55
CA HIS A 138 -0.46 5.62 -62.18
C HIS A 138 0.00 4.20 -61.82
N ALA A 139 1.10 3.73 -62.39
CA ALA A 139 1.68 2.43 -62.07
C ALA A 139 2.11 2.33 -60.60
N GLU A 140 2.54 3.45 -59.99
CA GLU A 140 3.01 3.57 -58.63
C GLU A 140 1.87 3.81 -57.61
N GLY A 141 0.64 4.14 -58.10
CA GLY A 141 -0.52 4.36 -57.22
C GLY A 141 -1.39 5.55 -57.66
N TRP A 142 -2.25 5.98 -56.73
CA TRP A 142 -3.16 7.09 -56.91
C TRP A 142 -2.54 8.42 -56.57
N ARG A 143 -2.76 9.43 -57.43
CA ARG A 143 -2.47 10.86 -57.24
C ARG A 143 -3.74 11.69 -57.32
N TYR A 144 -3.77 12.87 -56.71
CA TYR A 144 -4.78 13.88 -56.91
C TYR A 144 -4.17 15.04 -57.67
N GLU A 145 -4.46 15.11 -58.96
CA GLU A 145 -3.81 16.02 -59.93
C GLU A 145 -4.77 17.11 -60.36
N SER A 146 -4.23 18.34 -60.52
CA SER A 146 -4.93 19.49 -60.98
C SER A 146 -4.70 19.70 -62.54
N SER A 147 -5.65 20.34 -63.20
CA SER A 147 -5.58 20.61 -64.62
C SER A 147 -4.40 21.54 -65.08
N ASP A 148 -3.78 22.22 -64.08
CA ASP A 148 -2.58 23.04 -64.32
C ASP A 148 -1.27 22.21 -64.15
N GLY A 149 -1.36 20.91 -64.06
CA GLY A 149 -0.20 20.02 -63.94
C GLY A 149 0.42 19.95 -62.54
N THR A 150 -0.21 20.51 -61.47
CA THR A 150 0.19 20.39 -60.10
C THR A 150 -0.52 19.20 -59.45
N TRP A 151 0.00 18.70 -58.32
CA TRP A 151 -0.61 17.64 -57.54
C TRP A 151 -0.33 17.79 -56.04
N LEU A 152 -1.23 17.21 -55.21
CA LEU A 152 -1.02 17.14 -53.77
C LEU A 152 0.14 16.18 -53.43
N LYS A 153 1.05 16.62 -52.56
CA LYS A 153 2.20 15.82 -52.15
C LYS A 153 2.68 16.22 -50.76
N ASP A 154 3.44 15.33 -50.14
CA ASP A 154 4.20 15.55 -48.95
C ASP A 154 3.35 16.12 -47.80
N GLY A 155 2.23 15.46 -47.51
CA GLY A 155 1.30 15.91 -46.48
C GLY A 155 0.02 15.09 -46.38
N VAL A 156 -0.90 15.57 -45.54
CA VAL A 156 -2.25 15.03 -45.39
C VAL A 156 -3.27 16.11 -45.70
N PHE A 157 -4.14 15.81 -46.66
CA PHE A 157 -5.08 16.76 -47.21
C PHE A 157 -6.51 16.21 -47.20
N ASP A 158 -7.47 17.10 -47.15
CA ASP A 158 -8.88 16.77 -47.34
C ASP A 158 -9.23 16.80 -48.80
N VAL A 159 -9.75 15.72 -49.36
CA VAL A 159 -10.19 15.61 -50.75
C VAL A 159 -11.61 15.04 -50.75
N GLY A 160 -12.57 15.92 -51.02
CA GLY A 160 -13.97 15.54 -51.06
C GLY A 160 -14.55 15.06 -49.74
N GLY A 161 -14.08 15.61 -48.60
CA GLY A 161 -14.50 15.26 -47.27
C GLY A 161 -13.84 14.00 -46.70
N VAL A 162 -12.84 13.44 -47.40
CA VAL A 162 -12.02 12.33 -46.96
C VAL A 162 -10.56 12.77 -46.86
N ARG A 163 -9.89 12.48 -45.76
CA ARG A 163 -8.46 12.77 -45.61
C ARG A 163 -7.59 11.71 -46.27
N TYR A 164 -6.63 12.15 -47.06
CA TYR A 164 -5.64 11.31 -47.73
C TYR A 164 -4.23 11.78 -47.40
N ALA A 165 -3.35 10.84 -47.15
CA ALA A 165 -1.92 11.09 -47.10
C ALA A 165 -1.33 11.02 -48.52
N PHE A 166 -0.37 11.89 -48.83
CA PHE A 166 0.40 11.87 -50.05
C PHE A 166 1.89 11.92 -49.73
N ASN A 167 2.66 10.99 -50.31
CA ASN A 167 4.11 10.99 -50.13
C ASN A 167 4.79 12.14 -50.92
N ALA A 168 6.13 12.22 -50.82
CA ALA A 168 6.90 13.27 -51.52
C ALA A 168 6.72 13.27 -53.04
N ASP A 169 6.42 12.11 -53.64
CA ASP A 169 6.15 11.96 -55.06
C ASP A 169 4.67 12.22 -55.42
N GLY A 170 3.82 12.47 -54.42
CA GLY A 170 2.38 12.74 -54.57
C GLY A 170 1.51 11.49 -54.65
N PHE A 171 2.02 10.30 -54.41
CA PHE A 171 1.22 9.08 -54.34
C PHE A 171 0.62 8.85 -52.98
N VAL A 172 -0.59 8.27 -52.93
CA VAL A 172 -1.22 7.79 -51.72
C VAL A 172 -0.46 6.55 -51.22
N PRO A 173 0.26 6.63 -50.08
CA PRO A 173 0.98 5.49 -49.55
C PRO A 173 0.01 4.46 -48.94
N ARG A 174 0.40 3.19 -48.89
CA ARG A 174 -0.30 2.14 -48.17
C ARG A 174 0.46 1.78 -46.92
N GLY A 175 -0.22 1.69 -45.77
CA GLY A 175 0.38 1.43 -44.46
C GLY A 175 0.74 2.71 -43.72
N TRP A 176 1.77 2.63 -42.87
CA TRP A 176 2.19 3.77 -42.06
C TRP A 176 2.90 4.84 -42.91
N TYR A 177 2.41 6.05 -42.78
CA TYR A 177 2.99 7.26 -43.39
C TYR A 177 3.38 8.25 -42.31
N ARG A 178 4.61 8.76 -42.35
CA ARG A 178 5.08 9.84 -41.50
C ARG A 178 5.09 11.13 -42.25
N ALA A 179 4.24 12.07 -41.85
CA ALA A 179 4.18 13.40 -42.47
C ALA A 179 5.41 14.26 -42.10
N PRO A 180 5.70 15.34 -42.84
CA PRO A 180 6.85 16.22 -42.59
C PRO A 180 6.88 16.84 -41.19
N ASP A 181 5.74 17.03 -40.55
CA ASP A 181 5.59 17.49 -39.17
C ASP A 181 5.95 16.40 -38.11
N GLY A 182 6.26 15.19 -38.59
CA GLY A 182 6.64 14.06 -37.77
C GLY A 182 5.48 13.20 -37.29
N VAL A 183 4.24 13.56 -37.59
CA VAL A 183 3.03 12.83 -37.21
C VAL A 183 2.85 11.57 -38.06
N TRP A 184 2.46 10.46 -37.43
CA TRP A 184 2.18 9.20 -38.10
C TRP A 184 0.70 9.06 -38.46
N TYR A 185 0.43 8.49 -39.63
CA TYR A 185 -0.90 8.17 -40.13
C TYR A 185 -0.94 6.75 -40.69
N ALA A 186 -2.02 6.03 -40.49
CA ALA A 186 -2.26 4.75 -41.16
C ALA A 186 -3.04 5.02 -42.45
N SER A 187 -2.34 5.01 -43.58
CA SER A 187 -2.88 5.38 -44.89
C SER A 187 -3.37 4.18 -45.69
N THR A 188 -4.46 4.37 -46.40
CA THR A 188 -5.02 3.40 -47.36
C THR A 188 -5.45 4.15 -48.63
N GLU A 189 -5.74 3.40 -49.69
CA GLU A 189 -6.29 3.98 -50.92
C GLU A 189 -7.65 4.68 -50.73
N ASN A 190 -8.33 4.44 -49.61
CA ASN A 190 -9.62 5.04 -49.28
C ASN A 190 -9.49 6.13 -48.21
N GLY A 191 -8.27 6.66 -47.98
CA GLY A 191 -7.98 7.69 -46.99
C GLY A 191 -7.23 7.16 -45.76
N VAL A 192 -6.94 8.06 -44.84
CA VAL A 192 -6.30 7.73 -43.56
C VAL A 192 -7.32 7.07 -42.63
N ARG A 193 -6.84 6.11 -41.82
CA ARG A 193 -7.65 5.46 -40.81
C ARG A 193 -7.86 6.40 -39.62
N THR A 194 -8.94 6.18 -38.88
CA THR A 194 -9.28 6.86 -37.63
C THR A 194 -9.71 5.85 -36.55
N GLY A 195 -9.68 6.25 -35.28
CA GLY A 195 -10.05 5.39 -34.18
C GLY A 195 -9.05 4.27 -33.92
N TRP A 196 -9.52 3.17 -33.32
CA TRP A 196 -8.67 2.02 -33.05
C TRP A 196 -8.23 1.31 -34.33
N TYR A 197 -6.92 1.21 -34.50
CA TYR A 197 -6.31 0.56 -35.66
C TYR A 197 -5.40 -0.58 -35.24
N ARG A 198 -5.59 -1.75 -35.84
CA ARG A 198 -4.77 -2.94 -35.61
C ARG A 198 -3.79 -3.16 -36.76
N ASP A 199 -2.51 -3.22 -36.42
CA ASP A 199 -1.46 -3.61 -37.35
C ASP A 199 -0.71 -4.83 -36.81
N GLY A 200 -0.89 -5.97 -37.46
CA GLY A 200 -0.41 -7.25 -36.99
C GLY A 200 -1.01 -7.62 -35.61
N ALA A 201 -0.15 -7.75 -34.60
CA ALA A 201 -0.56 -8.02 -33.22
C ALA A 201 -0.76 -6.76 -32.37
N ALA A 202 -0.33 -5.59 -32.86
CA ALA A 202 -0.34 -4.34 -32.13
C ALA A 202 -1.61 -3.52 -32.40
N TRP A 203 -2.07 -2.81 -31.38
CA TRP A 203 -3.13 -1.83 -31.49
C TRP A 203 -2.59 -0.42 -31.34
N TYR A 204 -3.18 0.50 -32.07
CA TYR A 204 -2.89 1.93 -32.08
C TYR A 204 -4.19 2.71 -32.00
N LEU A 205 -4.13 3.94 -31.52
CA LEU A 205 -5.27 4.86 -31.52
C LEU A 205 -4.96 6.06 -32.39
N LEU A 206 -5.85 6.32 -33.35
CA LEU A 206 -5.78 7.41 -34.28
C LEU A 206 -6.89 8.41 -33.97
N THR A 207 -6.60 9.70 -34.02
CA THR A 207 -7.60 10.76 -33.84
C THR A 207 -8.63 10.74 -34.98
N ASP A 208 -9.68 11.55 -34.86
CA ASP A 208 -10.62 11.80 -35.97
C ASP A 208 -9.93 12.45 -37.18
N SER A 209 -8.79 13.08 -36.96
CA SER A 209 -7.96 13.60 -38.08
C SER A 209 -7.05 12.53 -38.69
N GLY A 210 -7.02 11.30 -38.17
CA GLY A 210 -6.16 10.20 -38.57
C GLY A 210 -4.77 10.22 -37.93
N ALA A 211 -4.43 11.24 -37.17
CA ALA A 211 -3.12 11.34 -36.51
C ALA A 211 -2.98 10.28 -35.40
N MET A 212 -1.85 9.55 -35.38
CA MET A 212 -1.55 8.58 -34.33
C MET A 212 -1.34 9.30 -32.99
N THR A 213 -2.00 8.79 -31.92
CA THR A 213 -1.84 9.30 -30.59
C THR A 213 -0.79 8.51 -29.80
N THR A 214 -0.21 9.13 -28.77
CA THR A 214 0.67 8.49 -27.79
C THR A 214 0.33 8.94 -26.38
N GLY A 215 0.85 8.24 -25.37
CA GLY A 215 0.59 8.52 -23.96
C GLY A 215 -0.80 8.07 -23.51
N TRP A 216 -1.29 8.67 -22.43
CA TRP A 216 -2.57 8.34 -21.84
C TRP A 216 -3.76 8.79 -22.70
N GLN A 217 -4.69 7.87 -22.91
CA GLN A 217 -5.91 8.11 -23.70
C GLN A 217 -7.12 7.51 -23.00
N VAL A 218 -8.27 8.18 -23.13
CA VAL A 218 -9.56 7.64 -22.68
C VAL A 218 -10.37 7.23 -23.90
N SER A 219 -10.89 6.00 -23.90
CA SER A 219 -11.78 5.51 -24.94
C SER A 219 -12.88 4.66 -24.31
N ASN A 220 -14.14 4.95 -24.63
CA ASN A 220 -15.30 4.24 -24.05
C ASN A 220 -15.30 4.15 -22.53
N GLY A 221 -14.82 5.20 -21.84
CA GLY A 221 -14.79 5.26 -20.38
C GLY A 221 -13.64 4.51 -19.70
N ALA A 222 -12.76 3.85 -20.44
CA ALA A 222 -11.56 3.20 -19.92
C ALA A 222 -10.28 3.96 -20.32
N TRP A 223 -9.28 3.89 -19.46
CA TRP A 223 -7.95 4.42 -19.73
C TRP A 223 -7.08 3.41 -20.47
N TYR A 224 -6.32 3.92 -21.44
CA TYR A 224 -5.34 3.19 -22.24
C TYR A 224 -4.02 3.96 -22.25
N TYR A 225 -2.94 3.26 -22.47
CA TYR A 225 -1.63 3.87 -22.66
C TYR A 225 -1.05 3.45 -24.01
N LEU A 226 -0.84 4.44 -24.89
CA LEU A 226 -0.20 4.27 -26.18
C LEU A 226 1.29 4.61 -25.99
N ASP A 227 2.11 3.60 -25.90
CA ASP A 227 3.50 3.70 -25.46
C ASP A 227 4.37 4.44 -26.49
N PRO A 228 4.84 5.67 -26.21
CA PRO A 228 5.66 6.44 -27.13
C PRO A 228 7.01 5.77 -27.42
N ASP A 229 7.58 5.07 -26.44
CA ASP A 229 8.88 4.39 -26.59
C ASP A 229 8.77 3.12 -27.45
N ARG A 230 7.55 2.62 -27.60
CA ARG A 230 7.20 1.49 -28.49
C ARG A 230 6.46 1.93 -29.75
N GLY A 231 6.66 3.16 -30.16
CA GLY A 231 6.06 3.70 -31.40
C GLY A 231 4.55 3.86 -31.37
N GLY A 232 3.96 4.14 -30.22
CA GLY A 232 2.53 4.34 -30.05
C GLY A 232 1.71 3.06 -29.94
N MET A 233 2.34 1.91 -29.70
CA MET A 233 1.61 0.65 -29.45
C MET A 233 0.88 0.70 -28.12
N MET A 234 -0.36 0.18 -28.10
CA MET A 234 -1.17 0.03 -26.91
C MET A 234 -0.50 -0.90 -25.91
N ALA A 235 -0.34 -0.44 -24.68
CA ALA A 235 0.17 -1.24 -23.57
C ALA A 235 -0.83 -2.34 -23.15
N THR A 236 -0.29 -3.49 -22.76
CA THR A 236 -1.01 -4.60 -22.13
C THR A 236 -0.14 -5.23 -21.04
N GLY A 237 -0.76 -5.80 -20.01
CA GLY A 237 -0.05 -6.35 -18.87
C GLY A 237 0.60 -5.28 -17.99
N TRP A 238 1.60 -5.67 -17.24
CA TRP A 238 2.32 -4.77 -16.35
C TRP A 238 3.23 -3.80 -17.14
N THR A 239 3.08 -2.52 -16.87
CA THR A 239 3.83 -1.45 -17.55
C THR A 239 4.25 -0.39 -16.55
N THR A 240 5.52 0.03 -16.61
CA THR A 240 6.03 1.14 -15.80
C THR A 240 5.92 2.44 -16.61
N ILE A 241 5.24 3.44 -16.07
CA ILE A 241 5.06 4.74 -16.68
C ILE A 241 5.52 5.81 -15.70
N ALA A 242 6.54 6.57 -16.07
CA ALA A 242 7.16 7.57 -15.20
C ALA A 242 7.54 7.03 -13.80
N GLY A 243 8.02 5.80 -13.72
CA GLY A 243 8.44 5.15 -12.47
C GLY A 243 7.32 4.53 -11.64
N THR A 244 6.07 4.62 -12.08
CA THR A 244 4.90 4.03 -11.43
C THR A 244 4.43 2.81 -12.21
N TRP A 245 4.11 1.72 -11.50
CA TRP A 245 3.56 0.51 -12.10
C TRP A 245 2.05 0.63 -12.31
N TYR A 246 1.60 0.23 -13.49
CA TYR A 246 0.22 0.09 -13.91
C TYR A 246 0.00 -1.31 -14.49
N HIS A 247 -1.24 -1.75 -14.50
CA HIS A 247 -1.63 -2.97 -15.17
C HIS A 247 -2.74 -2.69 -16.18
N PHE A 248 -2.58 -3.21 -17.39
CA PHE A 248 -3.55 -3.15 -18.47
C PHE A 248 -4.01 -4.57 -18.78
N ASP A 249 -5.29 -4.78 -18.91
CA ASP A 249 -5.83 -6.08 -19.27
C ASP A 249 -5.49 -6.47 -20.73
N ALA A 250 -5.96 -7.63 -21.18
CA ALA A 250 -5.72 -8.11 -22.53
C ALA A 250 -6.37 -7.23 -23.63
N SER A 251 -7.36 -6.42 -23.27
CA SER A 251 -8.00 -5.44 -24.17
C SER A 251 -7.24 -4.11 -24.19
N GLY A 252 -6.24 -3.93 -23.33
CA GLY A 252 -5.49 -2.71 -23.13
C GLY A 252 -6.15 -1.73 -22.16
N ALA A 253 -7.29 -2.07 -21.55
CA ALA A 253 -7.92 -1.22 -20.56
C ALA A 253 -7.13 -1.26 -19.25
N MET A 254 -6.90 -0.09 -18.63
CA MET A 254 -6.20 0.02 -17.35
C MET A 254 -7.03 -0.59 -16.24
N SER A 255 -6.40 -1.41 -15.40
CA SER A 255 -7.00 -1.90 -14.17
C SER A 255 -6.97 -0.80 -13.11
N GLU A 256 -8.12 -0.49 -12.52
CA GLU A 256 -8.26 0.48 -11.43
C GLU A 256 -9.18 -0.07 -10.34
N ALA A 257 -8.95 0.30 -9.08
CA ALA A 257 -9.65 -0.23 -7.90
C ALA A 257 -9.77 -1.78 -7.92
N ALA A 258 -8.73 -2.48 -8.39
CA ALA A 258 -8.82 -3.88 -8.76
C ALA A 258 -7.65 -4.73 -8.23
N TRP A 259 -7.96 -5.98 -7.92
CA TRP A 259 -6.95 -6.99 -7.61
C TRP A 259 -6.48 -7.70 -8.89
N VAL A 260 -5.14 -7.84 -9.01
CA VAL A 260 -4.51 -8.54 -10.14
C VAL A 260 -3.61 -9.65 -9.60
N TRP A 261 -3.78 -10.87 -10.13
CA TRP A 261 -2.93 -12.00 -9.83
C TRP A 261 -1.81 -12.14 -10.87
N ALA A 262 -0.57 -12.09 -10.40
CA ALA A 262 0.62 -12.29 -11.25
C ALA A 262 1.73 -13.03 -10.47
N GLY A 263 1.43 -14.23 -9.97
CA GLY A 263 2.31 -14.98 -9.07
C GLY A 263 2.21 -14.54 -7.60
N ALA A 264 1.70 -13.33 -7.36
CA ALA A 264 1.23 -12.79 -6.10
C ALA A 264 -0.01 -11.92 -6.37
N TRP A 265 -0.73 -11.53 -5.33
CA TRP A 265 -1.80 -10.55 -5.46
C TRP A 265 -1.24 -9.13 -5.40
N TYR A 266 -1.70 -8.28 -6.30
CA TYR A 266 -1.39 -6.85 -6.38
C TYR A 266 -2.68 -6.06 -6.39
N TYR A 267 -2.69 -4.89 -5.80
CA TYR A 267 -3.85 -3.99 -5.84
C TYR A 267 -3.51 -2.71 -6.59
N LEU A 268 -4.32 -2.39 -7.60
CA LEU A 268 -4.29 -1.13 -8.32
C LEU A 268 -5.31 -0.20 -7.63
N GLY A 269 -4.85 0.98 -7.19
CA GLY A 269 -5.73 1.98 -6.58
C GLY A 269 -6.68 2.63 -7.60
N ASP A 270 -7.47 3.59 -7.13
CA ASP A 270 -8.44 4.32 -7.98
C ASP A 270 -7.79 5.08 -9.14
N SER A 271 -6.50 5.41 -9.03
CA SER A 271 -5.71 6.02 -10.11
C SER A 271 -5.11 5.00 -11.10
N GLY A 272 -5.35 3.71 -10.91
CA GLY A 272 -4.70 2.63 -11.64
C GLY A 272 -3.26 2.36 -11.22
N ALA A 273 -2.68 3.17 -10.33
CA ALA A 273 -1.32 2.95 -9.84
C ALA A 273 -1.26 1.75 -8.89
N MET A 274 -0.22 0.92 -9.01
CA MET A 274 0.05 -0.17 -8.08
C MET A 274 0.29 0.36 -6.67
N THR A 275 -0.42 -0.21 -5.70
CA THR A 275 -0.37 0.20 -4.30
C THR A 275 0.75 -0.51 -3.55
N THR A 276 1.43 0.22 -2.65
CA THR A 276 2.43 -0.30 -1.70
C THR A 276 2.13 0.21 -0.29
N GLY A 277 2.58 -0.50 0.74
CA GLY A 277 2.27 -0.16 2.13
C GLY A 277 0.83 -0.49 2.51
N TRP A 278 0.29 0.19 3.54
CA TRP A 278 -1.08 0.00 4.02
C TRP A 278 -2.11 0.67 3.11
N PHE A 279 -3.18 -0.05 2.80
CA PHE A 279 -4.31 0.46 2.01
C PHE A 279 -5.62 -0.23 2.41
N GLN A 280 -6.74 0.36 2.00
CA GLN A 280 -8.07 -0.22 2.18
C GLN A 280 -8.67 -0.66 0.85
N ALA A 281 -9.26 -1.83 0.85
CA ALA A 281 -10.07 -2.33 -0.26
C ALA A 281 -11.27 -3.10 0.29
N GLY A 282 -12.47 -2.86 -0.24
CA GLY A 282 -13.68 -3.55 0.21
C GLY A 282 -13.95 -3.45 1.72
N GLY A 283 -13.55 -2.34 2.38
CA GLY A 283 -13.75 -2.11 3.82
C GLY A 283 -12.75 -2.82 4.73
N SER A 284 -11.78 -3.57 4.20
CA SER A 284 -10.71 -4.21 4.96
C SER A 284 -9.36 -3.53 4.72
N TRP A 285 -8.49 -3.59 5.71
CA TRP A 285 -7.10 -3.16 5.58
C TRP A 285 -6.23 -4.29 5.02
N TYR A 286 -5.29 -3.91 4.16
CA TYR A 286 -4.30 -4.78 3.54
C TYR A 286 -2.92 -4.11 3.59
N TYR A 287 -1.90 -4.89 3.39
CA TYR A 287 -0.54 -4.40 3.23
C TYR A 287 0.11 -5.02 2.00
N ALA A 288 0.67 -4.17 1.14
CA ALA A 288 1.52 -4.60 0.05
C ALA A 288 2.98 -4.22 0.34
N ASP A 289 3.90 -5.12 0.08
CA ASP A 289 5.33 -4.85 0.27
C ASP A 289 5.87 -3.83 -0.76
N SER A 290 7.18 -3.57 -0.73
CA SER A 290 7.81 -2.61 -1.65
C SER A 290 7.77 -3.05 -3.13
N SER A 291 7.49 -4.32 -3.41
CA SER A 291 7.28 -4.84 -4.77
C SER A 291 5.81 -4.73 -5.21
N GLY A 292 4.91 -4.33 -4.31
CA GLY A 292 3.47 -4.30 -4.50
C GLY A 292 2.78 -5.62 -4.19
N ALA A 293 3.53 -6.68 -3.81
CA ALA A 293 2.93 -7.97 -3.49
C ALA A 293 2.19 -7.91 -2.14
N MET A 294 0.95 -8.42 -2.13
CA MET A 294 0.10 -8.49 -0.94
C MET A 294 0.74 -9.38 0.12
N ALA A 295 0.93 -8.84 1.33
CA ALA A 295 1.45 -9.56 2.47
C ALA A 295 0.37 -10.45 3.12
N THR A 296 0.81 -11.56 3.73
CA THR A 296 0.00 -12.45 4.56
C THR A 296 0.80 -12.88 5.79
N GLY A 297 0.14 -13.31 6.86
CA GLY A 297 0.78 -13.70 8.10
C GLY A 297 1.20 -12.51 8.96
N TRP A 298 2.18 -12.73 9.83
CA TRP A 298 2.69 -11.69 10.73
C TRP A 298 3.48 -10.61 9.99
N LEU A 299 3.10 -9.35 10.22
CA LEU A 299 3.75 -8.17 9.69
C LEU A 299 4.21 -7.29 10.86
N ARG A 300 5.45 -6.80 10.80
CA ARG A 300 5.97 -5.80 11.74
C ARG A 300 6.13 -4.45 11.04
N ASP A 301 5.31 -3.48 11.47
CA ASP A 301 5.39 -2.09 11.03
C ASP A 301 5.14 -1.18 12.25
N GLY A 302 6.21 -0.84 12.97
CA GLY A 302 6.13 -0.21 14.29
C GLY A 302 5.60 -1.16 15.38
N SER A 303 4.42 -1.73 15.14
CA SER A 303 3.78 -2.80 15.93
C SER A 303 3.68 -4.09 15.13
N TRP A 304 3.25 -5.18 15.77
CA TRP A 304 2.91 -6.41 15.09
C TRP A 304 1.45 -6.39 14.64
N TYR A 305 1.20 -6.84 13.41
CA TYR A 305 -0.10 -7.02 12.80
C TYR A 305 -0.19 -8.42 12.21
N TYR A 306 -1.39 -8.91 11.98
CA TYR A 306 -1.59 -10.19 11.30
C TYR A 306 -2.50 -10.01 10.09
N LEU A 307 -2.00 -10.42 8.92
CA LEU A 307 -2.72 -10.45 7.66
C LEU A 307 -3.20 -11.89 7.43
N ARG A 308 -4.50 -12.08 7.28
CA ARG A 308 -5.10 -13.40 7.00
C ARG A 308 -4.59 -13.97 5.67
N SER A 309 -4.86 -15.22 5.39
CA SER A 309 -4.53 -15.82 4.07
C SER A 309 -5.17 -15.07 2.89
N SER A 310 -6.29 -14.39 3.12
CA SER A 310 -6.93 -13.48 2.15
C SER A 310 -6.21 -12.13 2.01
N GLY A 311 -5.16 -11.85 2.78
CA GLY A 311 -4.48 -10.56 2.89
C GLY A 311 -5.16 -9.57 3.82
N ALA A 312 -6.42 -9.77 4.18
CA ALA A 312 -7.14 -8.84 5.05
C ALA A 312 -6.55 -8.83 6.46
N MET A 313 -6.33 -7.64 7.02
CA MET A 313 -5.83 -7.48 8.39
C MET A 313 -6.81 -8.06 9.40
N ALA A 314 -6.29 -8.87 10.31
CA ALA A 314 -7.06 -9.42 11.42
C ALA A 314 -7.24 -8.38 12.53
N THR A 315 -8.39 -8.43 13.19
CA THR A 315 -8.66 -7.74 14.46
C THR A 315 -9.35 -8.70 15.42
N GLY A 316 -9.28 -8.40 16.72
CA GLY A 316 -9.84 -9.25 17.76
C GLY A 316 -8.94 -10.44 18.08
N TRP A 317 -9.54 -11.49 18.63
CA TRP A 317 -8.83 -12.70 19.01
C TRP A 317 -8.32 -13.49 17.80
N LEU A 318 -7.05 -13.88 17.85
CA LEU A 318 -6.38 -14.70 16.86
C LEU A 318 -5.75 -15.91 17.54
N GLN A 319 -6.10 -17.11 17.08
CA GLN A 319 -5.38 -18.33 17.45
C GLN A 319 -4.42 -18.72 16.34
N GLU A 320 -3.15 -18.88 16.68
CA GLU A 320 -2.14 -19.41 15.78
C GLU A 320 -1.34 -20.51 16.47
N GLY A 321 -1.46 -21.72 15.94
CA GLY A 321 -0.96 -22.91 16.62
C GLY A 321 -1.63 -23.10 17.98
N ALA A 322 -0.81 -23.25 19.04
CA ALA A 322 -1.29 -23.38 20.42
C ALA A 322 -1.49 -22.03 21.13
N ASN A 323 -1.12 -20.92 20.50
CA ASN A 323 -1.08 -19.62 21.15
C ASN A 323 -2.26 -18.75 20.71
N TRP A 324 -2.74 -17.94 21.66
CA TRP A 324 -3.72 -16.91 21.43
C TRP A 324 -3.09 -15.53 21.47
N TYR A 325 -3.56 -14.64 20.61
CA TYR A 325 -3.18 -13.24 20.49
C TYR A 325 -4.42 -12.36 20.43
N TYR A 326 -4.27 -11.10 20.71
CA TYR A 326 -5.32 -10.12 20.51
C TYR A 326 -4.82 -8.97 19.63
N LEU A 327 -5.45 -8.79 18.48
CA LEU A 327 -5.21 -7.71 17.54
C LEU A 327 -6.20 -6.60 17.88
N ASP A 328 -5.76 -5.57 18.60
CA ASP A 328 -6.64 -4.58 19.21
C ASP A 328 -7.31 -3.67 18.15
N PRO A 329 -8.63 -3.77 17.97
CA PRO A 329 -9.36 -2.92 17.01
C PRO A 329 -9.25 -1.42 17.33
N ASN A 330 -9.10 -1.05 18.61
CA ASN A 330 -8.98 0.34 19.07
C ASN A 330 -7.58 0.91 18.82
N SER A 331 -6.60 0.03 18.65
CA SER A 331 -5.20 0.36 18.32
C SER A 331 -4.90 0.11 16.83
N GLY A 332 -5.92 0.11 15.97
CA GLY A 332 -5.78 -0.10 14.54
C GLY A 332 -5.32 -1.50 14.14
N GLY A 333 -5.65 -2.52 14.94
CA GLY A 333 -5.27 -3.91 14.69
C GLY A 333 -3.87 -4.28 15.18
N ALA A 334 -3.20 -3.42 15.93
CA ALA A 334 -1.91 -3.74 16.54
C ALA A 334 -2.05 -4.86 17.56
N MET A 335 -1.09 -5.80 17.57
CA MET A 335 -1.04 -6.89 18.56
C MET A 335 -0.89 -6.34 19.97
N ALA A 336 -1.79 -6.73 20.84
CA ALA A 336 -1.71 -6.39 22.27
C ALA A 336 -0.47 -7.02 22.90
N THR A 337 0.20 -6.24 23.73
CA THR A 337 1.28 -6.67 24.61
C THR A 337 1.04 -6.07 25.99
N SER A 338 1.43 -6.77 27.06
CA SER A 338 1.11 -6.34 28.42
C SER A 338 -0.41 -6.44 28.69
N TRP A 339 -0.95 -5.55 29.53
CA TRP A 339 -2.36 -5.55 29.90
C TRP A 339 -3.24 -4.85 28.86
N ALA A 340 -4.31 -5.49 28.45
CA ALA A 340 -5.33 -4.92 27.59
C ALA A 340 -6.74 -5.23 28.09
N MET A 341 -7.65 -4.27 27.97
CA MET A 341 -9.06 -4.45 28.25
C MET A 341 -9.73 -5.08 27.03
N VAL A 342 -10.21 -6.32 27.17
CA VAL A 342 -10.90 -7.05 26.11
C VAL A 342 -12.25 -7.48 26.65
N ASP A 343 -13.32 -7.11 25.97
CA ASP A 343 -14.71 -7.43 26.31
C ASP A 343 -15.06 -7.15 27.79
N GLY A 344 -14.56 -6.02 28.32
CA GLY A 344 -14.82 -5.60 29.71
C GLY A 344 -13.99 -6.31 30.76
N SER A 345 -13.05 -7.16 30.37
CA SER A 345 -12.14 -7.89 31.29
C SER A 345 -10.68 -7.55 30.97
N TRP A 346 -9.88 -7.44 32.04
CA TRP A 346 -8.44 -7.28 31.86
C TRP A 346 -7.79 -8.62 31.51
N ASN A 347 -7.01 -8.59 30.41
CA ASN A 347 -6.24 -9.72 29.92
C ASN A 347 -4.77 -9.36 29.83
N TYR A 348 -3.90 -10.27 30.22
CA TYR A 348 -2.46 -10.09 30.09
C TYR A 348 -1.91 -10.84 28.88
N PHE A 349 -1.15 -10.12 28.09
CA PHE A 349 -0.42 -10.63 26.93
C PHE A 349 1.07 -10.51 27.20
N ASP A 350 1.81 -11.58 26.97
CA ASP A 350 3.26 -11.55 27.17
C ASP A 350 3.88 -10.41 26.36
N ARG A 351 4.64 -9.53 27.02
CA ARG A 351 5.12 -8.30 26.39
C ARG A 351 6.09 -8.52 25.22
N TRP A 352 6.72 -9.69 25.17
CA TRP A 352 7.73 -10.01 24.17
C TRP A 352 7.15 -10.77 22.97
N SER A 353 6.32 -11.77 23.28
CA SER A 353 5.71 -12.66 22.27
C SER A 353 4.29 -12.26 21.89
N GLY A 354 3.60 -11.46 22.70
CA GLY A 354 2.19 -11.13 22.51
C GLY A 354 1.23 -12.28 22.85
N PHE A 355 1.73 -13.41 23.34
CA PHE A 355 0.87 -14.53 23.72
C PHE A 355 -0.07 -14.15 24.85
N TRP A 356 -1.33 -14.53 24.72
CA TRP A 356 -2.26 -14.45 25.83
C TRP A 356 -1.84 -15.41 26.94
N VAL A 357 -1.57 -14.87 28.11
CA VAL A 357 -1.33 -15.63 29.31
C VAL A 357 -2.66 -15.74 30.01
N SER A 358 -3.24 -16.95 30.09
CA SER A 358 -4.53 -17.20 30.74
C SER A 358 -4.61 -16.47 32.07
N GLY A 359 -5.71 -15.76 32.31
CA GLY A 359 -5.86 -14.84 33.43
C GLY A 359 -5.50 -15.47 34.77
N ARG A 360 -4.55 -14.85 35.47
CA ARG A 360 -4.26 -15.18 36.84
C ARG A 360 -5.46 -14.76 37.71
N ALA A 361 -6.09 -15.69 38.41
CA ALA A 361 -7.28 -15.43 39.20
C ALA A 361 -7.04 -14.37 40.29
N SER A 362 -5.77 -14.16 40.72
CA SER A 362 -5.39 -13.16 41.70
C SER A 362 -5.08 -11.77 41.16
N PHE A 363 -5.07 -11.57 39.85
CA PHE A 363 -4.64 -10.29 39.25
C PHE A 363 -5.36 -9.07 39.83
N GLU A 364 -6.69 -9.11 39.88
CA GLU A 364 -7.46 -7.98 40.43
C GLU A 364 -7.19 -7.76 41.90
N ALA A 365 -6.97 -8.82 42.69
CA ALA A 365 -6.60 -8.73 44.07
C ALA A 365 -5.24 -8.03 44.23
N ASP A 366 -4.24 -8.44 43.45
CA ASP A 366 -2.89 -7.85 43.49
C ASP A 366 -2.90 -6.39 43.04
N TRP A 367 -3.67 -6.06 42.00
CA TRP A 367 -3.82 -4.68 41.56
C TRP A 367 -4.56 -3.82 42.61
N ASN A 368 -5.63 -4.33 43.19
CA ASN A 368 -6.32 -3.64 44.28
C ASN A 368 -5.40 -3.47 45.49
N TYR A 369 -4.57 -4.45 45.80
CA TYR A 369 -3.53 -4.31 46.81
C TYR A 369 -2.50 -3.23 46.42
N ALA A 370 -1.99 -3.25 45.23
CA ALA A 370 -1.05 -2.24 44.75
C ALA A 370 -1.61 -0.81 44.85
N LYS A 371 -2.93 -0.61 44.65
CA LYS A 371 -3.59 0.70 44.80
C LYS A 371 -3.52 1.26 46.21
N THR A 372 -3.30 0.42 47.21
CA THR A 372 -3.14 0.83 48.63
C THR A 372 -1.70 1.19 49.00
N LEU A 373 -0.75 0.92 48.10
CA LEU A 373 0.68 1.08 48.35
C LEU A 373 1.18 2.44 47.81
N TYR A 374 2.34 2.82 48.32
CA TYR A 374 3.08 4.01 47.89
C TYR A 374 4.45 3.62 47.33
N SER A 375 4.94 4.40 46.37
CA SER A 375 6.33 4.37 45.94
C SER A 375 6.81 5.81 45.69
N PRO A 376 8.07 6.17 46.00
CA PRO A 376 8.58 7.51 45.76
C PRO A 376 8.91 7.78 44.29
N THR A 377 8.81 6.78 43.43
CA THR A 377 8.97 6.87 41.98
C THR A 377 7.65 6.62 41.27
N ASN A 378 7.59 6.87 39.97
CA ASN A 378 6.41 6.52 39.17
C ASN A 378 6.26 5.00 38.92
N TYR A 379 7.05 4.16 39.59
CA TYR A 379 6.99 2.72 39.50
C TYR A 379 6.79 2.09 40.86
N LEU A 380 6.11 0.94 40.89
CA LEU A 380 5.91 0.09 42.06
C LEU A 380 6.10 -1.37 41.59
N ILE A 381 6.73 -2.18 42.42
CA ILE A 381 6.85 -3.63 42.22
C ILE A 381 6.08 -4.34 43.31
N VAL A 382 5.28 -5.34 42.95
CA VAL A 382 4.58 -6.23 43.89
C VAL A 382 4.93 -7.67 43.51
N VAL A 383 5.36 -8.45 44.51
CA VAL A 383 5.68 -9.87 44.33
C VAL A 383 4.77 -10.68 45.22
N ASP A 384 3.95 -11.55 44.63
CA ASP A 384 3.19 -12.59 45.32
C ASP A 384 4.09 -13.84 45.47
N THR A 385 4.35 -14.25 46.68
CA THR A 385 5.16 -15.45 46.97
C THR A 385 4.33 -16.71 47.02
N ASN A 386 3.01 -16.64 47.17
CA ASN A 386 2.12 -17.81 47.24
C ASN A 386 1.82 -18.36 45.81
N ALA A 387 1.60 -17.47 44.88
CA ALA A 387 1.50 -17.79 43.45
C ALA A 387 2.58 -17.00 42.73
N PRO A 388 3.86 -17.49 42.63
CA PRO A 388 5.01 -16.67 42.36
C PRO A 388 4.93 -15.87 41.07
N HIS A 389 4.59 -14.60 41.23
CA HIS A 389 4.52 -13.58 40.14
C HIS A 389 5.14 -12.27 40.62
N CYS A 390 5.80 -11.57 39.72
CA CYS A 390 6.35 -10.24 39.90
C CYS A 390 5.59 -9.27 39.04
N MET A 391 4.69 -8.49 39.63
CA MET A 391 3.96 -7.44 38.93
C MET A 391 4.66 -6.10 39.05
N THR A 392 4.65 -5.33 38.00
CA THR A 392 5.08 -3.92 38.03
C THR A 392 3.93 -3.01 37.65
N PHE A 393 3.91 -1.84 38.26
CA PHE A 393 2.89 -0.82 38.06
C PHE A 393 3.55 0.51 37.73
N TYR A 394 2.84 1.34 36.99
CA TYR A 394 3.23 2.70 36.67
C TYR A 394 2.13 3.69 37.12
N TRP A 395 2.53 4.77 37.80
CA TRP A 395 1.60 5.78 38.26
C TRP A 395 1.11 6.66 37.09
N ALA A 396 -0.18 6.57 36.76
CA ALA A 396 -0.83 7.36 35.74
C ALA A 396 -2.30 7.62 36.12
N ALA A 397 -2.84 8.77 35.69
CA ALA A 397 -4.22 9.14 35.92
C ALA A 397 -4.67 9.07 37.40
N GLY A 398 -3.76 9.32 38.33
CA GLY A 398 -4.05 9.35 39.76
C GLY A 398 -4.14 7.97 40.46
N SER A 399 -3.70 6.91 39.78
CA SER A 399 -3.62 5.57 40.36
C SER A 399 -2.52 4.71 39.74
N TRP A 400 -2.17 3.59 40.42
CA TRP A 400 -1.28 2.57 39.88
C TRP A 400 -1.98 1.83 38.73
N GLN A 401 -1.37 1.89 37.54
CA GLN A 401 -1.81 1.13 36.37
C GLN A 401 -0.89 -0.09 36.20
N PRO A 402 -1.43 -1.28 35.93
CA PRO A 402 -0.61 -2.47 35.73
C PRO A 402 0.24 -2.32 34.46
N LEU A 403 1.53 -2.66 34.58
CA LEU A 403 2.49 -2.54 33.47
C LEU A 403 2.98 -3.90 32.99
N THR A 404 3.37 -4.79 33.92
CA THR A 404 3.77 -6.17 33.59
C THR A 404 3.25 -7.15 34.65
N ASP A 405 3.08 -8.43 34.25
CA ASP A 405 2.91 -9.56 35.14
C ASP A 405 3.90 -10.65 34.70
N MET A 406 4.98 -10.80 35.46
CA MET A 406 6.11 -11.64 35.10
C MET A 406 6.08 -12.92 35.96
N PRO A 407 5.95 -14.11 35.36
CA PRO A 407 6.18 -15.35 36.09
C PRO A 407 7.55 -15.32 36.76
N CYS A 408 7.61 -15.59 38.04
CA CYS A 408 8.88 -15.60 38.75
C CYS A 408 9.02 -16.86 39.60
N SER A 409 10.23 -17.18 40.04
CA SER A 409 10.45 -18.13 41.11
C SER A 409 10.99 -17.41 42.34
N VAL A 410 10.53 -17.86 43.51
CA VAL A 410 10.90 -17.30 44.78
C VAL A 410 11.66 -18.33 45.65
N GLY A 411 12.06 -17.95 46.84
CA GLY A 411 12.81 -18.79 47.77
C GLY A 411 12.09 -20.07 48.14
N LYS A 412 12.82 -21.18 48.17
CA LYS A 412 12.31 -22.45 48.72
C LYS A 412 11.97 -22.33 50.20
N PRO A 413 11.14 -23.22 50.79
CA PRO A 413 10.72 -23.11 52.19
C PRO A 413 11.87 -23.02 53.19
N SER A 414 13.05 -23.61 52.89
CA SER A 414 14.22 -23.52 53.73
C SER A 414 15.01 -22.22 53.63
N THR A 415 14.80 -21.45 52.58
CA THR A 415 15.43 -20.14 52.33
C THR A 415 14.40 -19.23 51.67
N PRO A 416 13.35 -18.80 52.38
CA PRO A 416 12.25 -18.07 51.79
C PRO A 416 12.68 -16.69 51.29
N THR A 417 11.98 -16.18 50.28
CA THR A 417 12.10 -14.76 49.93
C THR A 417 11.55 -13.91 51.09
N VAL A 418 12.28 -12.89 51.45
CA VAL A 418 11.88 -11.97 52.49
C VAL A 418 10.61 -11.22 52.11
N THR A 419 9.64 -11.16 53.04
CA THR A 419 8.38 -10.41 52.87
C THR A 419 8.48 -9.01 53.50
N GLY A 420 7.70 -8.07 52.99
CA GLY A 420 7.70 -6.66 53.43
C GLY A 420 7.88 -5.68 52.28
N THR A 421 8.11 -4.40 52.62
CA THR A 421 8.35 -3.35 51.66
C THR A 421 9.81 -2.92 51.69
N PHE A 422 10.45 -2.98 50.55
CA PHE A 422 11.85 -2.68 50.34
C PHE A 422 11.99 -1.62 49.21
N SER A 423 13.22 -1.29 48.82
CA SER A 423 13.46 -0.38 47.69
C SER A 423 14.58 -0.88 46.78
N ILE A 424 14.45 -0.63 45.50
CA ILE A 424 15.50 -0.90 44.51
C ILE A 424 16.75 -0.09 44.87
N LYS A 425 17.91 -0.76 44.89
CA LYS A 425 19.22 -0.17 45.25
C LYS A 425 20.21 -0.31 44.10
N ASN A 426 21.17 -1.20 44.27
CA ASN A 426 22.24 -1.46 43.31
C ASN A 426 21.80 -2.43 42.20
N ARG A 427 22.56 -2.45 41.13
CA ARG A 427 22.33 -3.34 40.00
C ARG A 427 23.63 -3.65 39.26
N GLY A 428 23.65 -4.74 38.50
CA GLY A 428 24.77 -5.13 37.73
C GLY A 428 24.44 -6.18 36.68
N HIS A 429 25.42 -6.47 35.86
CA HIS A 429 25.22 -7.30 34.69
C HIS A 429 25.06 -8.78 35.04
N SER A 430 25.97 -9.34 35.81
CA SER A 430 25.94 -10.79 36.15
C SER A 430 26.62 -11.11 37.48
N PHE A 431 26.29 -12.27 38.04
CA PHE A 431 26.95 -12.86 39.18
C PHE A 431 26.76 -14.39 39.16
N GLY A 432 27.51 -15.09 40.04
CA GLY A 432 27.43 -16.53 40.26
C GLY A 432 28.83 -17.15 40.38
N HIS A 433 28.87 -18.39 40.87
CA HIS A 433 30.03 -19.27 40.86
C HIS A 433 29.51 -20.69 40.62
N GLY A 434 30.00 -21.34 39.55
CA GLY A 434 29.43 -22.59 39.03
C GLY A 434 28.15 -22.39 38.24
N TYR A 435 27.66 -21.18 38.14
CA TYR A 435 26.52 -20.74 37.31
C TYR A 435 26.68 -19.25 36.99
N THR A 436 25.87 -18.75 36.04
CA THR A 436 25.71 -17.30 35.81
C THR A 436 24.23 -16.93 35.91
N ALA A 437 23.93 -15.87 36.67
CA ALA A 437 22.67 -15.16 36.65
C ALA A 437 22.91 -13.74 36.12
N TYR A 438 22.03 -13.27 35.21
CA TYR A 438 22.20 -12.00 34.52
C TYR A 438 21.23 -10.93 35.02
N TRP A 439 21.58 -9.67 34.84
CA TRP A 439 20.74 -8.49 35.04
C TRP A 439 20.20 -8.39 36.48
N TRP A 440 21.13 -8.52 37.47
CA TRP A 440 20.69 -8.46 38.87
C TRP A 440 20.33 -7.05 39.28
N THR A 441 19.27 -6.95 40.08
CA THR A 441 18.75 -5.71 40.68
C THR A 441 18.45 -5.97 42.13
N GLN A 442 19.18 -5.30 43.03
CA GLN A 442 19.09 -5.49 44.48
C GLN A 442 17.90 -4.75 45.07
N PHE A 443 17.13 -5.41 45.94
CA PHE A 443 16.07 -4.76 46.70
C PHE A 443 16.28 -4.80 48.19
N HIS A 444 16.92 -5.85 48.79
CA HIS A 444 17.21 -5.96 50.19
C HIS A 444 18.40 -6.88 50.47
N GLY A 445 19.42 -6.43 51.26
CA GLY A 445 20.58 -7.27 51.59
C GLY A 445 21.12 -8.02 50.37
N ASP A 446 21.18 -9.33 50.43
CA ASP A 446 21.59 -10.21 49.32
C ASP A 446 20.41 -10.69 48.47
N TYR A 447 19.21 -10.15 48.66
CA TYR A 447 18.04 -10.48 47.87
C TYR A 447 17.98 -9.63 46.60
N LEU A 448 17.95 -10.34 45.46
CA LEU A 448 18.03 -9.74 44.11
C LEU A 448 16.86 -10.19 43.25
N PHE A 449 16.44 -9.36 42.32
CA PHE A 449 15.84 -9.80 41.07
C PHE A 449 16.96 -10.20 40.12
N HIS A 450 16.86 -11.31 39.42
CA HIS A 450 17.84 -11.73 38.40
C HIS A 450 17.23 -12.73 37.43
N SER A 451 17.94 -13.03 36.33
CA SER A 451 17.50 -14.03 35.34
C SER A 451 17.45 -15.45 35.93
N VAL A 452 16.82 -16.37 35.20
CA VAL A 452 17.05 -17.82 35.35
C VAL A 452 18.55 -18.10 35.29
N LEU A 453 18.96 -19.32 35.72
CA LEU A 453 20.38 -19.67 35.81
C LEU A 453 20.91 -20.25 34.50
N TYR A 454 22.11 -19.87 34.16
CA TYR A 454 22.86 -20.32 33.01
C TYR A 454 24.14 -21.06 33.42
N HIS A 455 24.66 -21.94 32.58
CA HIS A 455 26.00 -22.47 32.74
C HIS A 455 27.00 -21.31 32.80
N GLU A 456 28.00 -21.44 33.65
CA GLU A 456 28.93 -20.35 33.99
C GLU A 456 29.55 -19.70 32.70
N GLY A 457 29.37 -18.38 32.59
CA GLY A 457 29.87 -17.58 31.45
C GLY A 457 29.18 -17.81 30.12
N THR A 458 28.06 -18.52 30.06
CA THR A 458 27.34 -18.83 28.82
C THR A 458 25.89 -18.36 28.81
N MET A 459 25.21 -18.48 27.66
CA MET A 459 23.77 -18.29 27.51
C MET A 459 23.01 -19.64 27.47
N SER A 460 23.68 -20.77 27.73
CA SER A 460 23.02 -22.08 27.84
C SER A 460 22.33 -22.19 29.19
N VAL A 461 21.01 -22.41 29.18
CA VAL A 461 20.22 -22.48 30.42
C VAL A 461 20.61 -23.69 31.26
N LEU A 462 20.97 -23.47 32.53
CA LEU A 462 21.23 -24.47 33.53
C LEU A 462 19.95 -24.84 34.31
N ASP A 463 19.20 -23.83 34.77
CA ASP A 463 17.93 -23.99 35.45
C ASP A 463 16.98 -22.85 35.07
N GLY A 464 15.99 -23.16 34.22
CA GLY A 464 14.98 -22.24 33.69
C GLY A 464 13.66 -22.23 34.49
N THR A 465 13.61 -22.86 35.66
CA THR A 465 12.38 -23.00 36.45
C THR A 465 11.81 -21.65 36.85
N LEU A 466 10.56 -21.41 36.50
CA LEU A 466 9.73 -20.29 36.91
C LEU A 466 8.38 -20.78 37.47
N GLY A 467 7.70 -19.94 38.26
CA GLY A 467 6.41 -20.24 38.85
C GLY A 467 6.50 -21.08 40.13
N GLY A 468 7.68 -21.24 40.73
CA GLY A 468 7.86 -22.10 41.87
C GLY A 468 8.78 -21.56 42.94
N HIS A 469 8.91 -22.34 44.05
CA HIS A 469 9.73 -22.03 45.24
C HIS A 469 11.06 -22.80 45.12
N VAL A 470 12.00 -22.30 44.30
CA VAL A 470 13.23 -23.02 43.96
C VAL A 470 14.52 -22.22 44.19
N SER A 471 14.42 -20.92 44.45
CA SER A 471 15.61 -20.08 44.68
C SER A 471 16.11 -20.16 46.15
N HIS A 472 17.23 -19.51 46.42
CA HIS A 472 17.77 -19.34 47.76
C HIS A 472 17.34 -18.01 48.40
N GLY A 473 16.18 -17.47 47.96
CA GLY A 473 15.59 -16.25 48.49
C GLY A 473 15.45 -15.14 47.45
N CYS A 474 16.24 -15.14 46.39
CA CYS A 474 16.10 -14.18 45.28
C CYS A 474 14.82 -14.39 44.48
N VAL A 475 14.37 -13.36 43.77
CA VAL A 475 13.27 -13.42 42.80
C VAL A 475 13.87 -13.67 41.41
N ARG A 476 13.65 -14.87 40.91
CA ARG A 476 14.17 -15.32 39.61
C ARG A 476 13.16 -15.02 38.51
N LEU A 477 13.60 -14.42 37.42
CA LEU A 477 12.80 -13.97 36.29
C LEU A 477 13.30 -14.59 34.97
N ARG A 478 12.54 -14.47 33.89
CA ARG A 478 13.11 -14.70 32.54
C ARG A 478 14.23 -13.70 32.30
N TYR A 479 15.17 -14.05 31.42
CA TYR A 479 16.29 -13.17 31.03
C TYR A 479 15.82 -11.78 30.57
N SER A 480 14.83 -11.76 29.67
CA SER A 480 14.23 -10.52 29.13
C SER A 480 13.55 -9.68 30.21
N ASP A 481 12.87 -10.33 31.17
CA ASP A 481 12.16 -9.63 32.24
C ASP A 481 13.15 -9.04 33.26
N ALA A 482 14.18 -9.82 33.64
CA ALA A 482 15.25 -9.35 34.50
C ALA A 482 16.00 -8.15 33.86
N LYS A 483 16.32 -8.25 32.56
CA LYS A 483 16.95 -7.16 31.80
C LYS A 483 16.06 -5.91 31.77
N TRP A 484 14.77 -6.10 31.46
CA TRP A 484 13.84 -4.98 31.43
C TRP A 484 13.70 -4.30 32.80
N LEU A 485 13.57 -5.08 33.89
CA LEU A 485 13.49 -4.55 35.26
C LEU A 485 14.76 -3.78 35.61
N HIS A 486 15.92 -4.36 35.28
CA HIS A 486 17.24 -3.73 35.48
C HIS A 486 17.36 -2.39 34.75
N ASP A 487 16.93 -2.32 33.48
CA ASP A 487 17.14 -1.14 32.63
C ASP A 487 16.07 -0.05 32.84
N THR A 488 14.83 -0.45 33.23
CA THR A 488 13.67 0.44 33.24
C THR A 488 13.34 0.98 34.63
N ILE A 489 13.42 0.15 35.68
CA ILE A 489 12.92 0.52 36.99
C ILE A 489 13.97 1.37 37.75
N PRO A 490 13.66 2.61 38.13
CA PRO A 490 14.64 3.48 38.82
C PRO A 490 14.98 3.00 40.24
N SER A 491 16.19 3.36 40.72
CA SER A 491 16.57 3.18 42.10
C SER A 491 15.63 3.97 43.02
N GLY A 492 15.36 3.46 44.18
CA GLY A 492 14.37 4.03 45.12
C GLY A 492 12.93 3.53 44.91
N THR A 493 12.62 2.85 43.80
CA THR A 493 11.32 2.24 43.57
C THR A 493 10.99 1.24 44.67
N TYR A 494 9.79 1.32 45.23
CA TYR A 494 9.38 0.36 46.29
C TYR A 494 9.03 -0.99 45.70
N VAL A 495 9.41 -2.02 46.44
CA VAL A 495 9.16 -3.43 46.16
C VAL A 495 8.41 -3.99 47.36
N THR A 496 7.15 -4.35 47.18
CA THR A 496 6.36 -5.02 48.22
C THR A 496 6.24 -6.51 47.92
N ILE A 497 6.64 -7.35 48.86
CA ILE A 497 6.67 -8.82 48.74
C ILE A 497 5.79 -9.38 49.84
N TYR A 498 4.81 -10.26 49.54
CA TYR A 498 3.86 -10.84 50.47
C TYR A 498 3.57 -12.32 50.16
#